data_13f2d6e2d1b87d6b0e49929625cbfbcb
#
_entry.id   13f2d6e2d1b87d6b0e49929625cbfbcb
#
_cell.length_a   1.000
_cell.length_b   1.000
_cell.length_c   1.000
_cell.angle_alpha   90.00
_cell.angle_beta   90.00
_cell.angle_gamma   90.00
#
_symmetry.space_group_name_H-M   'P 1'
#
loop_
_entity.id
_entity.type
_entity.pdbx_description
1 polymer ?
#
loop_
_entity_poly.entity_id
_entity_poly.type
_entity_poly.pdbx_seq_one_letter_code
_entity_poly.pdbx_strand_id
1 'polypeptide(L)'
;MFEAFFVALSSVWSDSGFSALTSGHVIMIAVGLVLLYMAIGKGFEPLLLSPIAFGCILANIPKNGFEEPGVMSVIMYGIHHEVFPPLIFLGVGAMTDFGPLLANPKTLLLGAAAQAGVFVALLGAMMMGFKIGRASCRERVY
;
A
#
# COMPACT_ATOMS: atom_id res chain seq x y z
N MET A 1 5.07 9.92 43.46
CA MET A 1 4.84 10.69 42.20
C MET A 1 5.85 10.30 41.13
N PHE A 2 7.14 10.25 41.39
CA PHE A 2 8.15 9.77 40.42
C PHE A 2 7.97 8.30 40.02
N GLU A 3 7.69 7.43 40.96
CA GLU A 3 7.41 6.00 40.69
C GLU A 3 6.23 5.81 39.69
N ALA A 4 5.13 6.52 39.91
CA ALA A 4 3.98 6.47 39.02
C ALA A 4 4.30 6.99 37.61
N PHE A 5 5.17 7.98 37.51
CA PHE A 5 5.63 8.48 36.20
C PHE A 5 6.50 7.45 35.46
N PHE A 6 7.44 6.80 36.16
CA PHE A 6 8.27 5.75 35.55
C PHE A 6 7.45 4.52 35.14
N VAL A 7 6.46 4.13 35.94
CA VAL A 7 5.54 3.04 35.61
C VAL A 7 4.71 3.40 34.39
N ALA A 8 4.16 4.61 34.32
CA ALA A 8 3.42 5.09 33.16
C ALA A 8 4.30 5.16 31.91
N LEU A 9 5.54 5.62 32.02
CA LEU A 9 6.50 5.69 30.92
C LEU A 9 6.88 4.29 30.41
N SER A 10 7.09 3.34 31.32
CA SER A 10 7.41 1.95 30.96
C SER A 10 6.22 1.25 30.33
N SER A 11 4.97 1.53 30.77
CA SER A 11 3.78 0.97 30.14
C SER A 11 3.58 1.51 28.73
N VAL A 12 3.75 2.82 28.52
CA VAL A 12 3.71 3.43 27.18
C VAL A 12 4.78 2.82 26.26
N TRP A 13 5.98 2.57 26.78
CA TRP A 13 7.05 1.95 26.00
C TRP A 13 6.73 0.50 25.63
N SER A 14 6.23 -0.30 26.57
CA SER A 14 5.86 -1.71 26.31
C SER A 14 4.63 -1.85 25.39
N ASP A 15 3.69 -0.91 25.49
CA ASP A 15 2.50 -0.89 24.63
C ASP A 15 2.77 -0.25 23.25
N SER A 16 3.88 0.49 23.13
CA SER A 16 4.28 1.05 21.85
C SER A 16 4.69 -0.05 20.86
N GLY A 17 4.36 0.14 19.59
CA GLY A 17 4.77 -0.76 18.52
C GLY A 17 6.29 -0.91 18.37
N PHE A 18 7.08 0.00 18.95
CA PHE A 18 8.53 -0.06 18.88
C PHE A 18 9.14 -1.30 19.56
N SER A 19 8.52 -1.81 20.62
CA SER A 19 8.97 -3.02 21.32
C SER A 19 8.78 -4.30 20.51
N ALA A 20 7.88 -4.29 19.53
CA ALA A 20 7.55 -5.40 18.66
C ALA A 20 8.18 -5.32 17.26
N LEU A 21 9.10 -4.36 17.03
CA LEU A 21 9.80 -4.21 15.75
C LEU A 21 10.69 -5.41 15.47
N THR A 22 10.40 -6.11 14.38
CA THR A 22 11.28 -7.13 13.81
C THR A 22 12.16 -6.55 12.70
N SER A 23 13.24 -7.25 12.36
CA SER A 23 14.13 -6.83 11.26
C SER A 23 13.37 -6.63 9.94
N GLY A 24 12.33 -7.42 9.68
CA GLY A 24 11.47 -7.27 8.52
C GLY A 24 10.72 -5.93 8.49
N HIS A 25 10.16 -5.53 9.63
CA HIS A 25 9.47 -4.22 9.74
C HIS A 25 10.42 -3.05 9.49
N VAL A 26 11.64 -3.11 10.04
CA VAL A 26 12.66 -2.07 9.84
C VAL A 26 13.05 -1.93 8.38
N ILE A 27 13.26 -3.05 7.69
CA ILE A 27 13.58 -3.06 6.26
C ILE A 27 12.43 -2.43 5.44
N MET A 28 11.19 -2.81 5.72
CA MET A 28 10.03 -2.27 4.99
C MET A 28 9.79 -0.79 5.27
N ILE A 29 10.01 -0.34 6.50
CA ILE A 29 9.97 1.09 6.84
C ILE A 29 11.08 1.85 6.09
N ALA A 30 12.30 1.30 6.03
CA ALA A 30 13.39 1.89 5.27
C ALA A 30 13.05 1.99 3.77
N VAL A 31 12.45 0.95 3.18
CA VAL A 31 11.94 0.99 1.80
C VAL A 31 10.90 2.08 1.63
N GLY A 32 9.94 2.20 2.55
CA GLY A 32 8.94 3.26 2.53
C GLY A 32 9.56 4.67 2.59
N LEU A 33 10.59 4.87 3.42
CA LEU A 33 11.32 6.14 3.50
C LEU A 33 12.08 6.46 2.20
N VAL A 34 12.70 5.46 1.57
CA VAL A 34 13.35 5.63 0.26
C VAL A 34 12.35 6.02 -0.81
N LEU A 35 11.18 5.36 -0.85
CA LEU A 35 10.11 5.72 -1.78
C LEU A 35 9.61 7.14 -1.54
N LEU A 36 9.43 7.53 -0.28
CA LEU A 36 9.02 8.89 0.08
C LEU A 36 10.07 9.93 -0.35
N TYR A 37 11.35 9.63 -0.15
CA TYR A 37 12.44 10.49 -0.63
C TYR A 37 12.43 10.61 -2.16
N MET A 38 12.20 9.52 -2.88
CA MET A 38 12.10 9.54 -4.34
C MET A 38 10.90 10.36 -4.82
N ALA A 39 9.76 10.23 -4.15
CA ALA A 39 8.56 10.99 -4.48
C ALA A 39 8.77 12.50 -4.33
N ILE A 40 9.32 12.93 -3.19
CA ILE A 40 9.45 14.35 -2.84
C ILE A 40 10.76 14.93 -3.40
N GLY A 41 11.88 14.24 -3.18
CA GLY A 41 13.22 14.76 -3.52
C GLY A 41 13.58 14.67 -4.98
N LYS A 42 13.08 13.66 -5.68
CA LYS A 42 13.33 13.43 -7.11
C LYS A 42 12.15 13.78 -8.01
N GLY A 43 10.98 14.07 -7.43
CA GLY A 43 9.79 14.44 -8.18
C GLY A 43 9.16 13.30 -8.99
N PHE A 44 9.42 12.03 -8.61
CA PHE A 44 8.80 10.87 -9.25
C PHE A 44 7.34 10.74 -8.84
N GLU A 45 6.44 11.25 -9.65
CA GLU A 45 4.98 11.18 -9.48
C GLU A 45 4.53 11.32 -8.00
N PRO A 46 4.72 12.50 -7.38
CA PRO A 46 4.48 12.66 -5.95
C PRO A 46 3.03 12.37 -5.53
N LEU A 47 2.08 12.51 -6.45
CA LEU A 47 0.66 12.27 -6.20
C LEU A 47 0.31 10.80 -5.95
N LEU A 48 1.02 9.87 -6.59
CA LEU A 48 0.80 8.43 -6.39
C LEU A 48 1.82 7.83 -5.43
N LEU A 49 3.10 8.16 -5.61
CA LEU A 49 4.18 7.52 -4.87
C LEU A 49 4.21 7.95 -3.39
N SER A 50 3.84 9.19 -3.08
CA SER A 50 3.83 9.69 -1.71
C SER A 50 2.80 8.96 -0.81
N PRO A 51 1.51 8.81 -1.21
CA PRO A 51 0.55 8.04 -0.43
C PRO A 51 0.93 6.55 -0.29
N ILE A 52 1.49 5.95 -1.35
CA ILE A 52 1.95 4.56 -1.32
C ILE A 52 3.08 4.39 -0.31
N ALA A 53 4.08 5.27 -0.33
CA ALA A 53 5.19 5.25 0.60
C ALA A 53 4.73 5.45 2.05
N PHE A 54 3.84 6.40 2.28
CA PHE A 54 3.26 6.65 3.60
C PHE A 54 2.45 5.46 4.11
N GLY A 55 1.60 4.88 3.26
CA GLY A 55 0.84 3.66 3.59
C GLY A 55 1.75 2.47 3.90
N CYS A 56 2.85 2.31 3.14
CA CYS A 56 3.85 1.28 3.40
C CYS A 56 4.49 1.45 4.79
N ILE A 57 4.83 2.67 5.20
CA ILE A 57 5.38 2.96 6.53
C ILE A 57 4.34 2.63 7.60
N LEU A 58 3.10 3.13 7.47
CA LEU A 58 2.04 2.91 8.45
C LEU A 58 1.72 1.42 8.63
N ALA A 59 1.61 0.68 7.53
CA ALA A 59 1.29 -0.74 7.56
C ALA A 59 2.38 -1.59 8.23
N ASN A 60 3.62 -1.12 8.24
CA ASN A 60 4.76 -1.83 8.83
C ASN A 60 5.12 -1.36 10.25
N ILE A 61 4.35 -0.47 10.85
CA ILE A 61 4.47 -0.16 12.27
C ILE A 61 3.70 -1.24 13.05
N PRO A 62 4.36 -2.04 13.92
CA PRO A 62 3.67 -3.03 14.72
C PRO A 62 2.65 -2.37 15.66
N LYS A 63 1.59 -3.10 16.02
CA LYS A 63 0.49 -2.60 16.88
C LYS A 63 -0.18 -1.34 16.32
N ASN A 64 -0.25 -1.19 15.01
CA ASN A 64 -0.83 -0.02 14.33
C ASN A 64 -2.38 0.01 14.33
N GLY A 65 -3.03 -0.97 14.98
CA GLY A 65 -4.48 -1.05 15.05
C GLY A 65 -5.18 -1.52 13.77
N PHE A 66 -4.45 -2.13 12.84
CA PHE A 66 -5.07 -2.76 11.66
C PHE A 66 -5.81 -4.05 12.01
N GLU A 67 -5.32 -4.79 13.01
CA GLU A 67 -5.88 -6.08 13.43
C GLU A 67 -6.88 -5.96 14.57
N GLU A 68 -6.89 -4.85 15.31
CA GLU A 68 -7.78 -4.60 16.45
C GLU A 68 -8.84 -3.55 16.13
N PRO A 69 -9.95 -3.48 16.88
CA PRO A 69 -10.97 -2.45 16.68
C PRO A 69 -10.39 -1.04 16.91
N GLY A 70 -9.98 -0.39 15.83
CA GLY A 70 -9.37 0.92 15.82
C GLY A 70 -9.67 1.66 14.52
N VAL A 71 -9.18 2.90 14.39
CA VAL A 71 -9.39 3.71 13.19
C VAL A 71 -8.85 3.02 11.94
N MET A 72 -7.73 2.31 12.06
CA MET A 72 -7.13 1.59 10.94
C MET A 72 -7.94 0.37 10.51
N SER A 73 -8.66 -0.29 11.43
CA SER A 73 -9.55 -1.41 11.09
C SER A 73 -10.74 -0.95 10.25
N VAL A 74 -11.22 0.28 10.43
CA VAL A 74 -12.29 0.88 9.60
C VAL A 74 -11.81 1.09 8.17
N ILE A 75 -10.56 1.53 8.00
CA ILE A 75 -9.92 1.67 6.68
C ILE A 75 -9.78 0.30 6.02
N MET A 76 -9.31 -0.70 6.78
CA MET A 76 -9.20 -2.08 6.28
C MET A 76 -10.55 -2.65 5.86
N TYR A 77 -11.62 -2.36 6.59
CA TYR A 77 -12.99 -2.76 6.22
C TYR A 77 -13.35 -2.27 4.81
N GLY A 78 -13.05 -1.02 4.49
CA GLY A 78 -13.28 -0.47 3.15
C GLY A 78 -12.43 -1.13 2.05
N ILE A 79 -11.23 -1.60 2.39
CA ILE A 79 -10.37 -2.36 1.46
C ILE A 79 -10.96 -3.75 1.22
N HIS A 80 -11.36 -4.45 2.28
CA HIS A 80 -11.96 -5.80 2.21
C HIS A 80 -13.26 -5.84 1.43
N HIS A 81 -14.06 -4.78 1.50
CA HIS A 81 -15.33 -4.66 0.76
C HIS A 81 -15.14 -4.05 -0.64
N GLU A 82 -13.91 -3.92 -1.10
CA GLU A 82 -13.56 -3.43 -2.44
C GLU A 82 -14.12 -2.02 -2.73
N VAL A 83 -14.35 -1.20 -1.69
CA VAL A 83 -14.88 0.17 -1.83
C VAL A 83 -13.80 1.13 -2.31
N PHE A 84 -12.58 1.01 -1.78
CA PHE A 84 -11.49 1.93 -2.11
C PHE A 84 -10.90 1.74 -3.51
N PRO A 85 -10.72 0.51 -4.07
CA PRO A 85 -10.15 0.37 -5.40
C PRO A 85 -10.88 1.16 -6.48
N PRO A 86 -12.22 1.11 -6.62
CA PRO A 86 -12.93 1.94 -7.60
C PRO A 86 -12.78 3.45 -7.33
N LEU A 87 -12.77 3.87 -6.06
CA LEU A 87 -12.58 5.28 -5.70
C LEU A 87 -11.19 5.78 -6.06
N ILE A 88 -10.16 4.97 -5.87
CA ILE A 88 -8.78 5.29 -6.26
C ILE A 88 -8.70 5.44 -7.77
N PHE A 89 -9.29 4.52 -8.55
CA PHE A 89 -9.32 4.63 -10.00
C PHE A 89 -10.09 5.86 -10.48
N LEU A 90 -11.19 6.19 -9.84
CA LEU A 90 -11.93 7.42 -10.10
C LEU A 90 -11.05 8.67 -9.86
N GLY A 91 -10.36 8.71 -8.71
CA GLY A 91 -9.47 9.82 -8.36
C GLY A 91 -8.31 9.97 -9.33
N VAL A 92 -7.62 8.88 -9.65
CA VAL A 92 -6.53 8.87 -10.64
C VAL A 92 -7.04 9.28 -12.02
N GLY A 93 -8.21 8.77 -12.44
CA GLY A 93 -8.82 9.15 -13.70
C GLY A 93 -9.18 10.62 -13.78
N ALA A 94 -9.67 11.22 -12.68
CA ALA A 94 -9.97 12.64 -12.62
C ALA A 94 -8.74 13.55 -12.69
N MET A 95 -7.57 13.07 -12.21
CA MET A 95 -6.31 13.82 -12.25
C MET A 95 -5.49 13.56 -13.52
N THR A 96 -5.89 12.62 -14.36
CA THR A 96 -5.15 12.24 -15.56
C THR A 96 -5.31 13.32 -16.64
N ASP A 97 -4.18 13.80 -17.15
CA ASP A 97 -4.17 14.67 -18.32
C ASP A 97 -4.32 13.83 -19.60
N PHE A 98 -5.47 13.94 -20.25
CA PHE A 98 -5.78 13.24 -21.50
C PHE A 98 -5.21 13.94 -22.74
N GLY A 99 -4.59 15.12 -22.61
CA GLY A 99 -4.02 15.86 -23.71
C GLY A 99 -3.04 15.04 -24.57
N PRO A 100 -2.03 14.38 -23.97
CA PRO A 100 -1.09 13.53 -24.70
C PRO A 100 -1.75 12.34 -25.41
N LEU A 101 -2.81 11.79 -24.84
CA LEU A 101 -3.57 10.68 -25.39
C LEU A 101 -4.36 11.11 -26.64
N LEU A 102 -4.95 12.29 -26.60
CA LEU A 102 -5.70 12.86 -27.73
C LEU A 102 -4.76 13.29 -28.87
N ALA A 103 -3.57 13.80 -28.53
CA ALA A 103 -2.57 14.20 -29.51
C ALA A 103 -1.97 13.01 -30.27
N ASN A 104 -1.82 11.86 -29.61
CA ASN A 104 -1.25 10.65 -30.18
C ASN A 104 -2.12 9.42 -29.90
N PRO A 105 -3.15 9.12 -30.71
CA PRO A 105 -4.07 8.01 -30.45
C PRO A 105 -3.39 6.62 -30.45
N LYS A 106 -2.17 6.50 -30.96
CA LYS A 106 -1.36 5.28 -30.88
C LYS A 106 -1.01 4.89 -29.43
N THR A 107 -1.03 5.84 -28.51
CA THR A 107 -0.78 5.57 -27.08
C THR A 107 -1.89 4.73 -26.42
N LEU A 108 -3.09 4.67 -27.01
CA LEU A 108 -4.13 3.74 -26.59
C LEU A 108 -3.70 2.28 -26.68
N LEU A 109 -2.81 1.95 -27.64
CA LEU A 109 -2.25 0.59 -27.75
C LEU A 109 -1.39 0.20 -26.56
N LEU A 110 -0.79 1.18 -25.85
CA LEU A 110 -0.06 0.92 -24.60
C LEU A 110 -1.00 0.42 -23.50
N GLY A 111 -2.20 0.98 -23.40
CA GLY A 111 -3.22 0.49 -22.47
C GLY A 111 -3.65 -0.95 -22.79
N ALA A 112 -3.85 -1.25 -24.07
CA ALA A 112 -4.16 -2.61 -24.52
C ALA A 112 -3.00 -3.58 -24.21
N ALA A 113 -1.74 -3.16 -24.44
CA ALA A 113 -0.56 -3.97 -24.13
C ALA A 113 -0.42 -4.22 -22.61
N ALA A 114 -0.70 -3.21 -21.78
CA ALA A 114 -0.70 -3.36 -20.33
C ALA A 114 -1.75 -4.39 -19.88
N GLN A 115 -2.95 -4.32 -20.45
CA GLN A 115 -4.02 -5.26 -20.13
C GLN A 115 -3.68 -6.68 -20.59
N ALA A 116 -3.08 -6.84 -21.77
CA ALA A 116 -2.57 -8.14 -22.22
C ALA A 116 -1.51 -8.70 -21.26
N GLY A 117 -0.64 -7.84 -20.70
CA GLY A 117 0.35 -8.23 -19.71
C GLY A 117 -0.28 -8.81 -18.44
N VAL A 118 -1.39 -8.25 -17.97
CA VAL A 118 -2.12 -8.78 -16.80
C VAL A 118 -2.65 -10.19 -17.10
N PHE A 119 -3.24 -10.42 -18.27
CA PHE A 119 -3.73 -11.75 -18.66
C PHE A 119 -2.59 -12.76 -18.79
N VAL A 120 -1.47 -12.37 -19.41
CA VAL A 120 -0.29 -13.24 -19.55
C VAL A 120 0.27 -13.60 -18.16
N ALA A 121 0.36 -12.65 -17.25
CA ALA A 121 0.81 -12.91 -15.88
C ALA A 121 -0.13 -13.86 -15.14
N LEU A 122 -1.44 -13.65 -15.25
CA LEU A 122 -2.45 -14.51 -14.65
C LEU A 122 -2.38 -15.95 -15.19
N LEU A 123 -2.36 -16.10 -16.52
CA LEU A 123 -2.26 -17.41 -17.16
C LEU A 123 -0.93 -18.10 -16.80
N GLY A 124 0.19 -17.36 -16.80
CA GLY A 124 1.49 -17.88 -16.41
C GLY A 124 1.50 -18.38 -14.97
N ALA A 125 0.91 -17.62 -14.04
CA ALA A 125 0.78 -18.03 -12.65
C ALA A 125 -0.08 -19.30 -12.48
N MET A 126 -1.19 -19.40 -13.24
CA MET A 126 -2.03 -20.59 -13.26
C MET A 126 -1.29 -21.82 -13.81
N MET A 127 -0.52 -21.65 -14.89
CA MET A 127 0.31 -22.73 -15.47
C MET A 127 1.39 -23.21 -14.48
N MET A 128 1.89 -22.33 -13.62
CA MET A 128 2.82 -22.68 -12.55
C MET A 128 2.14 -23.34 -11.34
N GLY A 129 0.84 -23.61 -11.40
CA GLY A 129 0.08 -24.30 -10.36
C GLY A 129 -0.38 -23.41 -9.20
N PHE A 130 -0.32 -22.09 -9.34
CA PHE A 130 -0.92 -21.20 -8.34
C PHE A 130 -2.45 -21.25 -8.42
N LYS A 131 -3.11 -21.30 -7.27
CA LYS A 131 -4.58 -21.15 -7.23
C LYS A 131 -4.98 -19.75 -7.71
N ILE A 132 -6.14 -19.64 -8.36
CA ILE A 132 -6.64 -18.39 -8.95
C ILE A 132 -6.62 -17.22 -7.95
N GLY A 133 -7.00 -17.46 -6.68
CA GLY A 133 -6.95 -16.44 -5.63
C GLY A 133 -5.54 -15.88 -5.41
N ARG A 134 -4.53 -16.73 -5.38
CA ARG A 134 -3.12 -16.29 -5.26
C ARG A 134 -2.60 -15.62 -6.52
N ALA A 135 -2.98 -16.10 -7.70
CA ALA A 135 -2.59 -15.50 -8.96
C ALA A 135 -3.14 -14.08 -9.13
N SER A 136 -4.32 -13.78 -8.56
CA SER A 136 -4.95 -12.46 -8.56
C SER A 136 -4.61 -11.59 -7.35
N CYS A 137 -3.68 -12.01 -6.48
CA CYS A 137 -3.33 -11.35 -5.20
C CYS A 137 -4.49 -11.21 -4.19
N ARG A 138 -5.59 -11.91 -4.40
CA ARG A 138 -6.80 -11.81 -3.58
C ARG A 138 -6.75 -12.65 -2.29
N GLU A 139 -5.88 -13.68 -2.23
CA GLU A 139 -5.94 -14.70 -1.16
C GLU A 139 -5.04 -14.40 0.05
N ARG A 140 -4.58 -13.18 0.23
CA ARG A 140 -3.68 -12.87 1.36
C ARG A 140 -4.39 -12.25 2.57
N VAL A 141 -5.67 -12.51 2.75
CA VAL A 141 -6.46 -11.83 3.78
C VAL A 141 -7.19 -12.82 4.70
N TYR A 142 -6.60 -14.02 4.91
CA TYR A 142 -7.04 -14.94 5.97
C TYR A 142 -5.84 -15.60 6.63
#